data_485f4b2d6ee06b9364683cf470871768
#
_entry.id   485f4b2d6ee06b9364683cf470871768
#
_cell.length_a   1.000
_cell.length_b   1.000
_cell.length_c   1.000
_cell.angle_alpha   90.00
_cell.angle_beta   90.00
_cell.angle_gamma   90.00
#
_symmetry.space_group_name_H-M   'P 1'
#
loop_
_entity.id
_entity.type
_entity.pdbx_description
1 polymer ?
#
loop_
_entity_poly.entity_id
_entity_poly.type
_entity_poly.pdbx_seq_one_letter_code
_entity_poly.pdbx_strand_id
1 'polypeptide(L)'
;MHPRIFALFLTALLLGGQTRTVTDAEVQRVHKAAFLIDTHNDVPWRVVDGFDIGSKTGEWHTDLTRLKAGGLGGVFFVAYVGSSYVDGNRSAHRTLQLIDTIRKDIVGRYPQDFMFAGSVREIEEARKAGKIAALIGIEGGHAIEDDVRLLRQYYSLGVRYMTLTHTNTNSWADSSGDATKAGLKHHGGLTDFGKQVVREMNRLGMMVDISHTADQTFEDALAVSTAPIIASHSSSRALTNHPRNLTDPMLVALAKKGGVVQVNFNCNFLSEKFRAAQAAEEPRLEARFQQVTAGKKLSEAEIDGTYQRLRLEMKLTRATLSDAVDHIDHVRKVAGIDAVGIGSDFNGVTCTPEGLDDVSKFPNLTRALLERGYTEADIKKIYGGNLLRVMRAVEMAAGK
;
A
#
# COMPACT_ATOMS: atom_id res chain seq x y z
N MET A 1 9.94 -52.95 -48.19
CA MET A 1 10.37 -51.74 -47.48
C MET A 1 9.20 -51.17 -46.71
N HIS A 2 9.12 -51.38 -45.40
CA HIS A 2 8.06 -50.82 -44.51
C HIS A 2 8.65 -49.67 -43.70
N PRO A 3 8.00 -48.51 -43.66
CA PRO A 3 8.47 -47.41 -42.76
C PRO A 3 7.98 -47.69 -41.34
N ARG A 4 8.92 -47.71 -40.39
CA ARG A 4 8.65 -47.74 -38.96
C ARG A 4 8.31 -46.32 -38.51
N ILE A 5 7.04 -46.13 -38.05
CA ILE A 5 6.59 -44.92 -37.40
C ILE A 5 7.08 -44.97 -35.95
N PHE A 6 7.99 -44.07 -35.58
CA PHE A 6 8.36 -43.80 -34.16
C PHE A 6 7.34 -42.85 -33.56
N ALA A 7 6.48 -43.36 -32.68
CA ALA A 7 5.62 -42.52 -31.83
C ALA A 7 6.45 -41.98 -30.67
N LEU A 8 6.73 -40.68 -30.68
CA LEU A 8 7.25 -39.96 -29.48
C LEU A 8 6.10 -39.77 -28.48
N PHE A 9 6.13 -40.52 -27.39
CA PHE A 9 5.33 -40.25 -26.23
C PHE A 9 5.90 -39.03 -25.47
N LEU A 10 5.26 -37.89 -25.60
CA LEU A 10 5.51 -36.71 -24.75
C LEU A 10 4.83 -36.97 -23.38
N THR A 11 5.60 -37.43 -22.39
CA THR A 11 5.16 -37.49 -21.01
C THR A 11 5.11 -36.06 -20.44
N ALA A 12 3.91 -35.46 -20.37
CA ALA A 12 3.66 -34.27 -19.62
C ALA A 12 3.86 -34.61 -18.12
N LEU A 13 4.98 -34.23 -17.54
CA LEU A 13 5.14 -34.22 -16.08
C LEU A 13 4.15 -33.17 -15.52
N LEU A 14 3.06 -33.64 -14.95
CA LEU A 14 2.27 -32.88 -14.00
C LEU A 14 3.15 -32.66 -12.73
N LEU A 15 3.82 -31.52 -12.66
CA LEU A 15 4.40 -31.03 -11.44
C LEU A 15 3.26 -30.67 -10.49
N GLY A 16 2.71 -31.68 -9.81
CA GLY A 16 1.92 -31.47 -8.60
C GLY A 16 2.86 -30.83 -7.58
N GLY A 17 2.58 -29.57 -7.22
CA GLY A 17 3.34 -28.84 -6.24
C GLY A 17 3.35 -29.56 -4.89
N GLN A 18 4.41 -30.31 -4.59
CA GLN A 18 4.70 -30.75 -3.22
C GLN A 18 4.97 -29.48 -2.42
N THR A 19 4.12 -29.18 -1.45
CA THR A 19 4.39 -28.13 -0.46
C THR A 19 5.69 -28.49 0.25
N ARG A 20 6.69 -27.64 0.09
CA ARG A 20 8.00 -27.80 0.75
C ARG A 20 7.82 -27.64 2.25
N THR A 21 8.33 -28.57 3.05
CA THR A 21 8.40 -28.41 4.50
C THR A 21 9.44 -27.34 4.84
N VAL A 22 9.01 -26.27 5.49
CA VAL A 22 9.84 -25.12 5.89
C VAL A 22 10.01 -25.13 7.40
N THR A 23 11.25 -25.04 7.90
CA THR A 23 11.54 -25.01 9.34
C THR A 23 11.44 -23.58 9.90
N ASP A 24 11.15 -23.43 11.19
CA ASP A 24 11.14 -22.12 11.87
C ASP A 24 12.50 -21.43 11.77
N ALA A 25 13.59 -22.18 11.89
CA ALA A 25 14.94 -21.64 11.74
C ALA A 25 15.19 -21.07 10.35
N GLU A 26 14.68 -21.71 9.30
CA GLU A 26 14.77 -21.20 7.93
C GLU A 26 13.96 -19.92 7.76
N VAL A 27 12.72 -19.88 8.27
CA VAL A 27 11.88 -18.67 8.24
C VAL A 27 12.60 -17.51 8.91
N GLN A 28 13.09 -17.69 10.13
CA GLN A 28 13.77 -16.63 10.88
C GLN A 28 15.02 -16.13 10.16
N ARG A 29 15.82 -17.03 9.59
CA ARG A 29 17.02 -16.68 8.84
C ARG A 29 16.69 -15.84 7.59
N VAL A 30 15.73 -16.30 6.78
CA VAL A 30 15.34 -15.64 5.53
C VAL A 30 14.66 -14.31 5.84
N HIS A 31 13.75 -14.29 6.80
CA HIS A 31 13.02 -13.09 7.19
C HIS A 31 13.98 -11.98 7.66
N LYS A 32 14.91 -12.30 8.56
CA LYS A 32 15.92 -11.35 9.05
C LYS A 32 16.85 -10.83 7.94
N ALA A 33 17.16 -11.66 6.94
CA ALA A 33 18.02 -11.30 5.82
C ALA A 33 17.33 -10.40 4.79
N ALA A 34 15.98 -10.40 4.74
CA ALA A 34 15.22 -9.84 3.62
C ALA A 34 15.01 -8.33 3.69
N PHE A 35 15.18 -7.66 4.80
CA PHE A 35 15.00 -6.21 5.00
C PHE A 35 13.63 -5.73 4.52
N LEU A 36 12.60 -6.10 5.27
CA LEU A 36 11.22 -5.78 4.97
C LEU A 36 10.94 -4.28 5.11
N ILE A 37 10.41 -3.67 4.05
CA ILE A 37 9.88 -2.31 4.04
C ILE A 37 8.38 -2.40 3.73
N ASP A 38 7.55 -1.97 4.68
CA ASP A 38 6.12 -1.76 4.47
C ASP A 38 5.89 -0.38 3.87
N THR A 39 5.27 -0.33 2.69
CA THR A 39 5.13 0.94 1.95
C THR A 39 3.90 1.75 2.34
N HIS A 40 3.02 1.23 3.20
CA HIS A 40 1.81 1.95 3.59
C HIS A 40 1.32 1.52 4.97
N ASN A 41 1.39 2.46 5.93
CA ASN A 41 0.96 2.22 7.30
C ASN A 41 0.36 3.51 7.90
N ASP A 42 -0.90 3.44 8.32
CA ASP A 42 -1.71 4.59 8.74
C ASP A 42 -1.69 4.85 10.25
N VAL A 43 -0.78 4.23 10.99
CA VAL A 43 -0.68 4.48 12.44
C VAL A 43 -0.50 5.96 12.81
N PRO A 44 0.10 6.86 11.98
CA PRO A 44 0.20 8.28 12.31
C PRO A 44 -1.15 8.94 12.57
N TRP A 45 -2.21 8.47 11.90
CA TRP A 45 -3.55 8.97 12.12
C TRP A 45 -4.06 8.73 13.56
N ARG A 46 -3.61 7.63 14.20
CA ARG A 46 -3.92 7.34 15.60
C ARG A 46 -2.99 8.10 16.56
N VAL A 47 -1.73 8.25 16.17
CA VAL A 47 -0.73 8.95 16.99
C VAL A 47 -1.08 10.44 17.13
N VAL A 48 -1.52 11.11 16.07
CA VAL A 48 -1.95 12.52 16.13
C VAL A 48 -3.14 12.77 17.05
N ASP A 49 -3.97 11.73 17.25
CA ASP A 49 -5.12 11.75 18.17
C ASP A 49 -4.75 11.23 19.59
N GLY A 50 -3.46 11.09 19.89
CA GLY A 50 -2.93 10.78 21.23
C GLY A 50 -2.54 9.32 21.47
N PHE A 51 -2.63 8.42 20.45
CA PHE A 51 -2.09 7.06 20.59
C PHE A 51 -0.57 7.11 20.69
N ASP A 52 -0.01 6.43 21.70
CA ASP A 52 1.44 6.27 21.81
C ASP A 52 1.89 4.98 21.16
N ILE A 53 2.63 5.08 20.04
CA ILE A 53 3.15 3.91 19.30
C ILE A 53 4.06 3.02 20.15
N GLY A 54 4.64 3.53 21.23
CA GLY A 54 5.44 2.76 22.19
C GLY A 54 4.62 1.96 23.19
N SER A 55 3.32 2.23 23.31
CA SER A 55 2.44 1.53 24.22
C SER A 55 2.08 0.12 23.71
N LYS A 56 1.90 -0.83 24.65
CA LYS A 56 1.54 -2.22 24.36
C LYS A 56 0.05 -2.46 24.64
N THR A 57 -0.82 -1.72 24.00
CA THR A 57 -2.26 -1.83 24.26
C THR A 57 -2.89 -3.05 23.58
N GLY A 58 -2.27 -3.58 22.53
CA GLY A 58 -2.87 -4.59 21.66
C GLY A 58 -3.98 -4.04 20.75
N GLU A 59 -4.30 -2.76 20.89
CA GLU A 59 -5.21 -2.05 19.99
C GLU A 59 -4.52 -1.81 18.64
N TRP A 60 -5.30 -1.70 17.58
CA TRP A 60 -4.83 -1.42 16.23
C TRP A 60 -3.85 -2.48 15.69
N HIS A 61 -3.26 -2.23 14.53
CA HIS A 61 -2.37 -3.19 13.86
C HIS A 61 -0.88 -2.91 14.11
N THR A 62 -0.54 -1.71 14.60
CA THR A 62 0.86 -1.26 14.65
C THR A 62 1.20 -0.63 16.00
N ASP A 63 2.24 -1.17 16.65
CA ASP A 63 3.00 -0.54 17.73
C ASP A 63 4.48 -0.92 17.62
N LEU A 64 5.34 -0.24 18.37
CA LEU A 64 6.79 -0.42 18.30
C LEU A 64 7.24 -1.85 18.65
N THR A 65 6.60 -2.49 19.63
CA THR A 65 6.92 -3.87 20.02
C THR A 65 6.60 -4.84 18.90
N ARG A 66 5.43 -4.68 18.26
CA ARG A 66 5.00 -5.53 17.16
C ARG A 66 5.77 -5.26 15.87
N LEU A 67 6.17 -4.00 15.57
CA LEU A 67 7.08 -3.67 14.46
C LEU A 67 8.41 -4.43 14.58
N LYS A 68 8.99 -4.47 15.79
CA LYS A 68 10.22 -5.23 16.07
C LYS A 68 10.00 -6.73 15.92
N ALA A 69 8.90 -7.25 16.47
CA ALA A 69 8.54 -8.67 16.36
C ALA A 69 8.30 -9.10 14.91
N GLY A 70 7.72 -8.22 14.09
CA GLY A 70 7.53 -8.41 12.66
C GLY A 70 8.79 -8.21 11.82
N GLY A 71 9.91 -7.83 12.41
CA GLY A 71 11.20 -7.70 11.72
C GLY A 71 11.23 -6.59 10.67
N LEU A 72 10.44 -5.53 10.86
CA LEU A 72 10.40 -4.39 9.92
C LEU A 72 11.76 -3.68 9.88
N GLY A 73 12.32 -3.55 8.68
CA GLY A 73 13.50 -2.73 8.41
C GLY A 73 13.16 -1.30 8.04
N GLY A 74 11.97 -1.07 7.49
CA GLY A 74 11.48 0.26 7.15
C GLY A 74 9.96 0.31 7.07
N VAL A 75 9.40 1.50 7.25
CA VAL A 75 7.96 1.77 7.17
C VAL A 75 7.73 3.13 6.53
N PHE A 76 6.90 3.19 5.51
CA PHE A 76 6.28 4.42 5.09
C PHE A 76 5.09 4.70 6.01
N PHE A 77 5.28 5.61 6.93
CA PHE A 77 4.21 6.20 7.70
C PHE A 77 3.45 7.20 6.85
N VAL A 78 2.13 7.08 6.84
CA VAL A 78 1.30 7.81 5.88
C VAL A 78 0.67 9.03 6.52
N ALA A 79 0.85 10.18 5.88
CA ALA A 79 0.07 11.38 6.13
C ALA A 79 -1.24 11.27 5.31
N TYR A 80 -2.18 10.48 5.83
CA TYR A 80 -3.51 10.33 5.25
C TYR A 80 -4.37 11.57 5.49
N VAL A 81 -4.97 12.08 4.43
CA VAL A 81 -5.88 13.23 4.50
C VAL A 81 -7.27 12.80 4.04
N GLY A 82 -8.23 12.83 4.94
CA GLY A 82 -9.63 12.52 4.64
C GLY A 82 -10.24 13.56 3.68
N SER A 83 -11.22 13.13 2.88
CA SER A 83 -11.88 14.00 1.89
C SER A 83 -12.62 15.18 2.53
N SER A 84 -13.06 15.08 3.78
CA SER A 84 -13.74 16.17 4.51
C SER A 84 -12.84 17.38 4.78
N TYR A 85 -11.50 17.21 4.72
CA TYR A 85 -10.56 18.31 4.88
C TYR A 85 -10.47 19.21 3.64
N VAL A 86 -11.01 18.77 2.49
CA VAL A 86 -11.13 19.60 1.29
C VAL A 86 -12.01 20.83 1.57
N ASP A 87 -13.07 20.61 2.36
CA ASP A 87 -13.96 21.69 2.76
C ASP A 87 -13.23 22.68 3.67
N GLY A 88 -13.20 23.95 3.26
CA GLY A 88 -12.57 25.04 4.01
C GLY A 88 -11.04 25.06 3.90
N ASN A 89 -10.44 24.40 2.90
CA ASN A 89 -8.99 24.40 2.64
C ASN A 89 -8.17 24.00 3.88
N ARG A 90 -8.47 22.83 4.44
CA ARG A 90 -7.82 22.32 5.66
C ARG A 90 -6.89 21.14 5.37
N SER A 91 -6.78 20.74 4.12
CA SER A 91 -5.99 19.55 3.72
C SER A 91 -4.50 19.75 3.99
N ALA A 92 -3.96 20.93 3.64
CA ALA A 92 -2.56 21.26 3.91
C ALA A 92 -2.26 21.30 5.42
N HIS A 93 -3.17 21.88 6.21
CA HIS A 93 -3.03 21.91 7.66
C HIS A 93 -2.93 20.48 8.25
N ARG A 94 -3.86 19.58 7.85
CA ARG A 94 -3.84 18.19 8.31
C ARG A 94 -2.59 17.44 7.87
N THR A 95 -2.15 17.63 6.64
CA THR A 95 -0.91 17.05 6.11
C THR A 95 0.30 17.45 6.96
N LEU A 96 0.43 18.73 7.28
CA LEU A 96 1.55 19.24 8.10
C LEU A 96 1.50 18.70 9.53
N GLN A 97 0.31 18.58 10.14
CA GLN A 97 0.16 17.95 11.46
C GLN A 97 0.68 16.50 11.44
N LEU A 98 0.29 15.70 10.44
CA LEU A 98 0.71 14.30 10.34
C LEU A 98 2.21 14.16 10.04
N ILE A 99 2.78 15.03 9.19
CA ILE A 99 4.24 15.07 8.96
C ILE A 99 4.99 15.38 10.26
N ASP A 100 4.52 16.36 11.03
CA ASP A 100 5.12 16.69 12.32
C ASP A 100 4.99 15.54 13.32
N THR A 101 3.82 14.93 13.42
CA THR A 101 3.55 13.74 14.25
C THR A 101 4.53 12.60 13.91
N ILE A 102 4.72 12.28 12.63
CA ILE A 102 5.69 11.25 12.23
C ILE A 102 7.11 11.62 12.69
N ARG A 103 7.50 12.87 12.48
CA ARG A 103 8.86 13.32 12.78
C ARG A 103 9.13 13.50 14.28
N LYS A 104 8.14 13.96 15.05
CA LYS A 104 8.30 14.31 16.47
C LYS A 104 7.78 13.23 17.41
N ASP A 105 6.53 12.79 17.20
CA ASP A 105 5.87 11.90 18.15
C ASP A 105 6.22 10.42 17.90
N ILE A 106 6.64 10.07 16.67
CA ILE A 106 7.14 8.71 16.34
C ILE A 106 8.68 8.71 16.39
N VAL A 107 9.34 9.34 15.42
CA VAL A 107 10.81 9.25 15.28
C VAL A 107 11.53 9.97 16.41
N GLY A 108 11.12 11.20 16.72
CA GLY A 108 11.77 12.03 17.74
C GLY A 108 11.57 11.48 19.16
N ARG A 109 10.43 10.83 19.42
CA ARG A 109 10.12 10.21 20.72
C ARG A 109 10.84 8.88 20.93
N TYR A 110 11.11 8.13 19.86
CA TYR A 110 11.77 6.82 19.90
C TYR A 110 13.05 6.77 19.04
N PRO A 111 14.03 7.66 19.25
CA PRO A 111 15.21 7.78 18.40
C PRO A 111 16.17 6.59 18.50
N GLN A 112 16.00 5.73 19.52
CA GLN A 112 16.76 4.48 19.62
C GLN A 112 16.26 3.41 18.66
N ASP A 113 14.98 3.48 18.26
CA ASP A 113 14.31 2.47 17.48
C ASP A 113 14.09 2.89 16.02
N PHE A 114 13.84 4.18 15.80
CA PHE A 114 13.62 4.75 14.49
C PHE A 114 14.75 5.67 14.04
N MET A 115 14.95 5.70 12.73
CA MET A 115 15.76 6.72 12.06
C MET A 115 14.94 7.26 10.88
N PHE A 116 14.78 8.59 10.83
CA PHE A 116 14.15 9.23 9.69
C PHE A 116 14.98 9.01 8.42
N ALA A 117 14.34 8.64 7.31
CA ALA A 117 14.98 8.38 6.03
C ALA A 117 14.19 9.02 4.88
N GLY A 118 14.85 9.89 4.13
CA GLY A 118 14.31 10.54 2.93
C GLY A 118 15.05 10.14 1.64
N SER A 119 15.94 9.14 1.71
CA SER A 119 16.69 8.64 0.55
C SER A 119 17.06 7.18 0.75
N VAL A 120 17.40 6.49 -0.35
CA VAL A 120 17.90 5.11 -0.27
C VAL A 120 19.16 5.01 0.59
N ARG A 121 20.06 6.00 0.51
CA ARG A 121 21.26 6.06 1.34
C ARG A 121 20.91 6.10 2.84
N GLU A 122 19.94 6.92 3.23
CA GLU A 122 19.52 7.02 4.63
C GLU A 122 18.77 5.77 5.12
N ILE A 123 18.04 5.07 4.25
CA ILE A 123 17.46 3.75 4.57
C ILE A 123 18.57 2.73 4.87
N GLU A 124 19.64 2.72 4.07
CA GLU A 124 20.80 1.84 4.27
C GLU A 124 21.57 2.21 5.54
N GLU A 125 21.66 3.49 5.89
CA GLU A 125 22.23 3.98 7.14
C GLU A 125 21.39 3.52 8.35
N ALA A 126 20.06 3.64 8.30
CA ALA A 126 19.16 3.12 9.33
C ALA A 126 19.36 1.62 9.54
N ARG A 127 19.41 0.86 8.43
CA ARG A 127 19.68 -0.59 8.47
C ARG A 127 21.01 -0.91 9.16
N LYS A 128 22.08 -0.21 8.82
CA LYS A 128 23.42 -0.38 9.45
C LYS A 128 23.39 -0.06 10.93
N ALA A 129 22.58 0.92 11.33
CA ALA A 129 22.38 1.31 12.73
C ALA A 129 21.46 0.35 13.50
N GLY A 130 20.86 -0.66 12.84
CA GLY A 130 19.88 -1.58 13.46
C GLY A 130 18.56 -0.91 13.82
N LYS A 131 18.20 0.19 13.16
CA LYS A 131 16.98 0.97 13.38
C LYS A 131 15.99 0.74 12.26
N ILE A 132 14.71 0.97 12.55
CA ILE A 132 13.64 0.98 11.56
C ILE A 132 13.72 2.31 10.80
N ALA A 133 13.88 2.25 9.48
CA ALA A 133 13.82 3.43 8.63
C ALA A 133 12.38 3.97 8.60
N ALA A 134 12.17 5.19 9.08
CA ALA A 134 10.87 5.86 9.03
C ALA A 134 10.84 6.80 7.82
N LEU A 135 9.94 6.52 6.89
CA LEU A 135 9.70 7.29 5.68
C LEU A 135 8.33 7.95 5.73
N ILE A 136 8.08 8.93 4.88
CA ILE A 136 6.78 9.62 4.82
C ILE A 136 6.19 9.51 3.42
N GLY A 137 4.95 8.99 3.35
CA GLY A 137 4.06 9.10 2.20
C GLY A 137 2.92 10.05 2.49
N ILE A 138 2.35 10.67 1.46
CA ILE A 138 1.07 11.39 1.55
C ILE A 138 0.03 10.56 0.81
N GLU A 139 -1.14 10.41 1.41
CA GLU A 139 -2.30 9.79 0.77
C GLU A 139 -3.41 10.81 0.57
N GLY A 140 -3.71 11.07 -0.71
CA GLY A 140 -4.69 12.04 -1.16
C GLY A 140 -4.06 13.30 -1.74
N GLY A 141 -4.06 13.41 -3.08
CA GLY A 141 -3.46 14.54 -3.80
C GLY A 141 -4.12 15.90 -3.53
N HIS A 142 -5.35 15.91 -2.98
CA HIS A 142 -5.98 17.13 -2.48
C HIS A 142 -5.21 17.78 -1.31
N ALA A 143 -4.24 17.08 -0.72
CA ALA A 143 -3.31 17.62 0.28
C ALA A 143 -2.54 18.86 -0.21
N ILE A 144 -2.34 19.01 -1.53
CA ILE A 144 -1.63 20.17 -2.10
C ILE A 144 -2.54 21.39 -2.35
N GLU A 145 -3.86 21.29 -2.09
CA GLU A 145 -4.81 22.41 -2.28
C GLU A 145 -4.60 23.17 -3.60
N ASP A 146 -4.40 22.39 -4.69
CA ASP A 146 -4.16 22.89 -6.07
C ASP A 146 -2.93 23.81 -6.23
N ASP A 147 -1.96 23.71 -5.31
CA ASP A 147 -0.74 24.50 -5.33
C ASP A 147 0.52 23.62 -5.30
N VAL A 148 1.26 23.56 -6.41
CA VAL A 148 2.53 22.83 -6.51
C VAL A 148 3.62 23.33 -5.55
N ARG A 149 3.47 24.53 -4.97
CA ARG A 149 4.39 25.04 -3.95
C ARG A 149 4.28 24.22 -2.66
N LEU A 150 3.06 23.79 -2.31
CA LEU A 150 2.86 22.88 -1.17
C LEU A 150 3.53 21.53 -1.41
N LEU A 151 3.43 20.97 -2.63
CA LEU A 151 4.15 19.74 -3.00
C LEU A 151 5.66 19.86 -2.77
N ARG A 152 6.26 20.98 -3.15
CA ARG A 152 7.70 21.27 -2.92
C ARG A 152 8.03 21.33 -1.43
N GLN A 153 7.18 21.97 -0.63
CA GLN A 153 7.36 22.03 0.82
C GLN A 153 7.26 20.62 1.45
N TYR A 154 6.31 19.80 1.05
CA TYR A 154 6.20 18.43 1.54
C TYR A 154 7.43 17.60 1.21
N TYR A 155 7.98 17.73 -0.01
CA TYR A 155 9.23 17.08 -0.35
C TYR A 155 10.39 17.55 0.54
N SER A 156 10.51 18.85 0.81
CA SER A 156 11.53 19.41 1.70
C SER A 156 11.39 18.93 3.15
N LEU A 157 10.17 18.64 3.59
CA LEU A 157 9.86 18.05 4.89
C LEU A 157 10.09 16.53 4.94
N GLY A 158 10.45 15.92 3.82
CA GLY A 158 10.87 14.51 3.75
C GLY A 158 9.84 13.54 3.18
N VAL A 159 8.75 14.02 2.59
CA VAL A 159 7.79 13.17 1.85
C VAL A 159 8.48 12.59 0.61
N ARG A 160 8.29 11.30 0.35
CA ARG A 160 8.91 10.60 -0.78
C ARG A 160 7.96 9.94 -1.75
N TYR A 161 6.68 9.87 -1.42
CA TYR A 161 5.62 9.65 -2.41
C TYR A 161 4.37 10.46 -2.08
N MET A 162 3.53 10.68 -3.08
CA MET A 162 2.17 11.17 -2.91
C MET A 162 1.23 10.36 -3.79
N THR A 163 0.17 9.83 -3.18
CA THR A 163 -0.95 9.20 -3.89
C THR A 163 -1.79 10.27 -4.56
N LEU A 164 -2.00 10.17 -5.87
CA LEU A 164 -2.63 11.24 -6.66
C LEU A 164 -4.09 11.52 -6.26
N THR A 165 -4.79 10.52 -5.74
CA THR A 165 -6.16 10.63 -5.21
C THR A 165 -6.28 9.81 -3.92
N HIS A 166 -7.38 9.96 -3.19
CA HIS A 166 -7.87 8.97 -2.22
C HIS A 166 -9.20 8.42 -2.73
N THR A 167 -10.20 8.22 -1.88
CA THR A 167 -11.53 7.73 -2.27
C THR A 167 -12.36 8.77 -3.03
N ASN A 168 -11.91 10.01 -3.07
CA ASN A 168 -12.55 11.13 -3.76
C ASN A 168 -11.77 11.57 -4.99
N THR A 169 -12.46 11.77 -6.10
CA THR A 169 -11.98 12.58 -7.23
C THR A 169 -11.70 13.99 -6.72
N ASN A 170 -10.50 14.49 -7.00
CA ASN A 170 -10.12 15.86 -6.64
C ASN A 170 -10.22 16.80 -7.88
N SER A 171 -9.77 18.03 -7.76
CA SER A 171 -9.88 19.03 -8.83
C SER A 171 -9.05 18.73 -10.08
N TRP A 172 -8.14 17.74 -10.04
CA TRP A 172 -7.18 17.48 -11.12
C TRP A 172 -6.94 16.00 -11.45
N ALA A 173 -7.54 15.05 -10.70
CA ALA A 173 -7.37 13.62 -10.92
C ALA A 173 -8.63 12.85 -10.49
N ASP A 174 -9.05 11.89 -11.30
CA ASP A 174 -10.16 11.01 -10.99
C ASP A 174 -9.73 9.84 -10.09
N SER A 175 -10.56 9.56 -9.07
CA SER A 175 -10.40 8.46 -8.13
C SER A 175 -11.15 7.21 -8.58
N SER A 176 -10.65 6.03 -8.20
CA SER A 176 -11.37 4.77 -8.30
C SER A 176 -12.49 4.64 -7.27
N GLY A 177 -12.45 5.41 -6.17
CA GLY A 177 -13.39 5.30 -5.06
C GLY A 177 -14.78 5.89 -5.37
N ASP A 178 -14.85 6.85 -6.25
CA ASP A 178 -16.09 7.52 -6.64
C ASP A 178 -16.33 7.53 -8.17
N ALA A 179 -15.60 6.69 -8.91
CA ALA A 179 -15.66 6.60 -10.37
C ALA A 179 -17.07 6.35 -10.95
N THR A 180 -17.97 5.76 -10.15
CA THR A 180 -19.35 5.48 -10.54
C THR A 180 -20.37 6.39 -9.85
N LYS A 181 -19.92 7.40 -9.09
CA LYS A 181 -20.80 8.29 -8.32
C LYS A 181 -21.60 9.18 -9.27
N ALA A 182 -22.93 9.01 -9.24
CA ALA A 182 -23.83 9.80 -10.07
C ALA A 182 -23.76 11.28 -9.70
N GLY A 183 -23.76 12.16 -10.72
CA GLY A 183 -23.73 13.63 -10.55
C GLY A 183 -22.34 14.22 -10.25
N LEU A 184 -21.30 13.39 -10.06
CA LEU A 184 -19.94 13.86 -9.96
C LEU A 184 -19.39 14.13 -11.37
N LYS A 185 -18.75 15.29 -11.55
CA LYS A 185 -18.05 15.61 -12.79
C LYS A 185 -16.65 14.98 -12.76
N HIS A 186 -16.42 13.99 -13.62
CA HIS A 186 -15.11 13.39 -13.83
C HIS A 186 -14.32 14.16 -14.89
N HIS A 187 -12.98 14.07 -14.83
CA HIS A 187 -12.05 14.71 -15.75
C HIS A 187 -11.71 13.80 -16.94
N GLY A 188 -11.95 12.49 -16.83
CA GLY A 188 -11.47 11.48 -17.77
C GLY A 188 -9.98 11.20 -17.58
N GLY A 189 -9.49 11.21 -16.35
CA GLY A 189 -8.10 10.99 -15.96
C GLY A 189 -7.44 12.19 -15.28
N LEU A 190 -6.22 12.55 -15.68
CA LEU A 190 -5.51 13.74 -15.21
C LEU A 190 -5.86 14.97 -16.02
N THR A 191 -6.19 16.08 -15.34
CA THR A 191 -6.22 17.39 -15.97
C THR A 191 -4.80 17.85 -16.36
N ASP A 192 -4.67 18.99 -17.05
CA ASP A 192 -3.35 19.56 -17.36
C ASP A 192 -2.58 19.93 -16.08
N PHE A 193 -3.28 20.39 -15.03
CA PHE A 193 -2.67 20.63 -13.72
C PHE A 193 -2.21 19.31 -13.09
N GLY A 194 -3.01 18.22 -13.14
CA GLY A 194 -2.61 16.90 -12.68
C GLY A 194 -1.34 16.39 -13.38
N LYS A 195 -1.24 16.58 -14.70
CA LYS A 195 -0.03 16.30 -15.47
C LYS A 195 1.16 17.15 -15.03
N GLN A 196 0.94 18.41 -14.67
CA GLN A 196 1.96 19.30 -14.10
C GLN A 196 2.43 18.77 -12.73
N VAL A 197 1.53 18.31 -11.85
CA VAL A 197 1.86 17.72 -10.57
C VAL A 197 2.78 16.49 -10.76
N VAL A 198 2.44 15.57 -11.66
CA VAL A 198 3.27 14.38 -11.96
C VAL A 198 4.67 14.79 -12.44
N ARG A 199 4.78 15.77 -13.34
CA ARG A 199 6.10 16.27 -13.79
C ARG A 199 6.90 16.89 -12.65
N GLU A 200 6.25 17.64 -11.78
CA GLU A 200 6.91 18.26 -10.62
C GLU A 200 7.38 17.19 -9.61
N MET A 201 6.58 16.13 -9.37
CA MET A 201 7.01 14.99 -8.55
C MET A 201 8.28 14.35 -9.11
N ASN A 202 8.33 14.11 -10.43
CA ASN A 202 9.53 13.58 -11.08
C ASN A 202 10.72 14.54 -10.93
N ARG A 203 10.52 15.86 -11.16
CA ARG A 203 11.58 16.86 -10.99
C ARG A 203 12.17 16.90 -9.58
N LEU A 204 11.34 16.71 -8.58
CA LEU A 204 11.74 16.66 -7.18
C LEU A 204 12.45 15.34 -6.80
N GLY A 205 12.18 14.25 -7.48
CA GLY A 205 12.57 12.90 -7.05
C GLY A 205 11.58 12.29 -6.05
N MET A 206 10.30 12.65 -6.17
CA MET A 206 9.18 12.09 -5.42
C MET A 206 8.50 11.00 -6.26
N MET A 207 8.30 9.81 -5.69
CA MET A 207 7.59 8.72 -6.37
C MET A 207 6.12 9.09 -6.59
N VAL A 208 5.64 8.88 -7.81
CA VAL A 208 4.23 9.02 -8.17
C VAL A 208 3.52 7.74 -7.75
N ASP A 209 2.54 7.86 -6.85
CA ASP A 209 1.75 6.73 -6.37
C ASP A 209 0.36 6.74 -6.98
N ILE A 210 0.00 5.62 -7.64
CA ILE A 210 -1.28 5.46 -8.35
C ILE A 210 -2.29 4.60 -7.58
N SER A 211 -2.02 4.21 -6.35
CA SER A 211 -3.07 3.64 -5.52
C SER A 211 -4.26 4.59 -5.45
N HIS A 212 -5.48 4.09 -5.37
CA HIS A 212 -6.72 4.89 -5.39
C HIS A 212 -7.09 5.57 -6.70
N THR A 213 -6.24 5.62 -7.72
CA THR A 213 -6.59 6.31 -8.98
C THR A 213 -7.59 5.52 -9.82
N ALA A 214 -8.41 6.24 -10.58
CA ALA A 214 -9.18 5.63 -11.67
C ALA A 214 -8.24 5.08 -12.76
N ASP A 215 -8.71 4.11 -13.55
CA ASP A 215 -7.89 3.47 -14.56
C ASP A 215 -7.30 4.48 -15.56
N GLN A 216 -8.08 5.47 -16.00
CA GLN A 216 -7.57 6.51 -16.91
C GLN A 216 -6.53 7.42 -16.23
N THR A 217 -6.69 7.72 -14.93
CA THR A 217 -5.68 8.48 -14.17
C THR A 217 -4.36 7.71 -14.08
N PHE A 218 -4.41 6.38 -13.90
CA PHE A 218 -3.23 5.52 -13.98
C PHE A 218 -2.54 5.62 -15.34
N GLU A 219 -3.30 5.48 -16.46
CA GLU A 219 -2.76 5.54 -17.82
C GLU A 219 -2.09 6.90 -18.11
N ASP A 220 -2.73 8.00 -17.71
CA ASP A 220 -2.19 9.35 -17.87
C ASP A 220 -0.92 9.56 -17.03
N ALA A 221 -0.92 9.10 -15.76
CA ALA A 221 0.24 9.19 -14.89
C ALA A 221 1.42 8.38 -15.44
N LEU A 222 1.16 7.18 -15.94
CA LEU A 222 2.15 6.31 -16.57
C LEU A 222 2.75 6.96 -17.84
N ALA A 223 1.91 7.59 -18.65
CA ALA A 223 2.33 8.27 -19.90
C ALA A 223 3.17 9.51 -19.61
N VAL A 224 2.79 10.30 -18.60
CA VAL A 224 3.44 11.59 -18.26
C VAL A 224 4.72 11.41 -17.48
N SER A 225 4.77 10.42 -16.58
CA SER A 225 5.93 10.21 -15.71
C SER A 225 7.17 9.83 -16.49
N THR A 226 8.29 10.51 -16.23
CA THR A 226 9.63 10.20 -16.79
C THR A 226 10.40 9.18 -15.93
N ALA A 227 9.92 8.90 -14.72
CA ALA A 227 10.48 7.94 -13.78
C ALA A 227 9.50 6.76 -13.55
N PRO A 228 9.95 5.64 -12.98
CA PRO A 228 9.05 4.58 -12.53
C PRO A 228 8.01 5.09 -11.54
N ILE A 229 6.77 4.59 -11.65
CA ILE A 229 5.68 4.89 -10.72
C ILE A 229 5.43 3.70 -9.80
N ILE A 230 4.74 3.91 -8.70
CA ILE A 230 4.38 2.85 -7.74
C ILE A 230 2.86 2.77 -7.56
N ALA A 231 2.38 1.59 -7.17
CA ALA A 231 1.14 1.45 -6.44
C ALA A 231 1.52 1.10 -5.00
N SER A 232 1.43 2.04 -4.06
CA SER A 232 1.92 1.88 -2.69
C SER A 232 1.17 0.81 -1.90
N HIS A 233 -0.11 0.54 -2.26
CA HIS A 233 -0.98 -0.44 -1.62
C HIS A 233 -2.15 -0.82 -2.54
N SER A 234 -1.93 -1.77 -3.46
CA SER A 234 -2.94 -2.28 -4.40
C SER A 234 -2.71 -3.76 -4.69
N SER A 235 -3.73 -4.46 -5.21
CA SER A 235 -3.64 -5.89 -5.49
C SER A 235 -4.05 -6.20 -6.93
N SER A 236 -4.37 -7.46 -7.28
CA SER A 236 -4.74 -7.88 -8.62
C SER A 236 -6.27 -7.92 -8.82
N ARG A 237 -6.78 -7.22 -9.85
CA ARG A 237 -8.20 -7.20 -10.19
C ARG A 237 -8.67 -8.53 -10.78
N ALA A 238 -7.78 -9.32 -11.36
CA ALA A 238 -8.09 -10.65 -11.90
C ALA A 238 -8.52 -11.65 -10.81
N LEU A 239 -8.02 -11.48 -9.56
CA LEU A 239 -8.39 -12.34 -8.43
C LEU A 239 -9.56 -11.77 -7.63
N THR A 240 -9.60 -10.45 -7.46
CA THR A 240 -10.68 -9.76 -6.75
C THR A 240 -11.09 -8.54 -7.55
N ASN A 241 -12.30 -8.59 -8.12
CA ASN A 241 -12.80 -7.54 -9.02
C ASN A 241 -13.20 -6.27 -8.25
N HIS A 242 -12.19 -5.58 -7.74
CA HIS A 242 -12.34 -4.33 -7.02
C HIS A 242 -11.61 -3.20 -7.77
N PRO A 243 -12.20 -1.98 -7.91
CA PRO A 243 -11.57 -0.88 -8.66
C PRO A 243 -10.25 -0.40 -8.06
N ARG A 244 -9.97 -0.70 -6.79
CA ARG A 244 -8.68 -0.43 -6.13
C ARG A 244 -7.56 -1.35 -6.60
N ASN A 245 -7.87 -2.47 -7.24
CA ASN A 245 -6.93 -3.44 -7.76
C ASN A 245 -6.56 -3.14 -9.22
N LEU A 246 -5.31 -3.45 -9.60
CA LEU A 246 -4.83 -3.26 -10.96
C LEU A 246 -5.26 -4.41 -11.87
N THR A 247 -5.62 -4.08 -13.11
CA THR A 247 -5.84 -5.09 -14.17
C THR A 247 -4.50 -5.67 -14.65
N ASP A 248 -4.53 -6.85 -15.28
CA ASP A 248 -3.31 -7.46 -15.84
C ASP A 248 -2.59 -6.54 -16.85
N PRO A 249 -3.28 -5.85 -17.78
CA PRO A 249 -2.64 -4.84 -18.63
C PRO A 249 -1.95 -3.72 -17.84
N MET A 250 -2.56 -3.23 -16.75
CA MET A 250 -1.95 -2.20 -15.90
C MET A 250 -0.70 -2.74 -15.19
N LEU A 251 -0.75 -3.96 -14.67
CA LEU A 251 0.41 -4.62 -14.04
C LEU A 251 1.59 -4.74 -15.02
N VAL A 252 1.31 -5.19 -16.26
CA VAL A 252 2.32 -5.28 -17.33
C VAL A 252 2.89 -3.91 -17.69
N ALA A 253 2.04 -2.90 -17.84
CA ALA A 253 2.46 -1.55 -18.20
C ALA A 253 3.32 -0.89 -17.10
N LEU A 254 2.92 -1.05 -15.82
CA LEU A 254 3.68 -0.60 -14.67
C LEU A 254 5.06 -1.26 -14.60
N ALA A 255 5.13 -2.59 -14.74
CA ALA A 255 6.39 -3.34 -14.75
C ALA A 255 7.30 -2.92 -15.90
N LYS A 256 6.76 -2.70 -17.11
CA LYS A 256 7.47 -2.23 -18.29
C LYS A 256 8.13 -0.87 -18.09
N LYS A 257 7.50 0.00 -17.28
CA LYS A 257 8.04 1.29 -16.83
C LYS A 257 9.08 1.14 -15.72
N GLY A 258 9.33 -0.08 -15.22
CA GLY A 258 10.21 -0.35 -14.07
C GLY A 258 9.56 -0.09 -12.71
N GLY A 259 8.24 0.07 -12.66
CA GLY A 259 7.50 0.30 -11.43
C GLY A 259 7.33 -0.93 -10.55
N VAL A 260 6.60 -0.79 -9.47
CA VAL A 260 6.31 -1.84 -8.49
C VAL A 260 4.91 -1.67 -7.92
N VAL A 261 4.18 -2.79 -7.78
CA VAL A 261 2.92 -2.84 -7.05
C VAL A 261 3.16 -3.48 -5.69
N GLN A 262 2.70 -2.82 -4.65
CA GLN A 262 2.80 -3.28 -3.28
C GLN A 262 1.47 -3.91 -2.89
N VAL A 263 1.47 -5.22 -2.61
CA VAL A 263 0.25 -5.97 -2.33
C VAL A 263 -0.35 -5.51 -1.01
N ASN A 264 -1.62 -5.10 -1.07
CA ASN A 264 -2.41 -4.60 0.05
C ASN A 264 -3.02 -5.76 0.86
N PHE A 265 -3.24 -5.56 2.16
CA PHE A 265 -3.81 -6.58 3.05
C PHE A 265 -5.28 -6.36 3.42
N ASN A 266 -5.99 -5.45 2.76
CA ASN A 266 -7.43 -5.33 2.96
C ASN A 266 -8.18 -6.58 2.44
N CYS A 267 -8.95 -7.24 3.31
CA CYS A 267 -9.76 -8.40 2.92
C CYS A 267 -10.63 -8.15 1.67
N ASN A 268 -11.13 -6.91 1.50
CA ASN A 268 -11.98 -6.51 0.38
C ASN A 268 -11.22 -6.45 -0.96
N PHE A 269 -9.88 -6.38 -0.92
CA PHE A 269 -9.03 -6.37 -2.12
C PHE A 269 -8.38 -7.72 -2.39
N LEU A 270 -8.38 -8.62 -1.39
CA LEU A 270 -7.74 -9.92 -1.48
C LEU A 270 -8.71 -11.08 -1.73
N SER A 271 -9.97 -10.96 -1.31
CA SER A 271 -10.94 -12.07 -1.41
C SER A 271 -12.23 -11.64 -2.08
N GLU A 272 -12.50 -12.18 -3.26
CA GLU A 272 -13.76 -11.94 -3.97
C GLU A 272 -14.98 -12.40 -3.14
N LYS A 273 -14.82 -13.48 -2.38
CA LYS A 273 -15.87 -13.97 -1.46
C LYS A 273 -16.17 -12.93 -0.37
N PHE A 274 -15.12 -12.36 0.26
CA PHE A 274 -15.31 -11.31 1.26
C PHE A 274 -15.92 -10.05 0.64
N ARG A 275 -15.42 -9.62 -0.51
CA ARG A 275 -15.91 -8.44 -1.24
C ARG A 275 -17.40 -8.55 -1.56
N ALA A 276 -17.82 -9.71 -2.09
CA ALA A 276 -19.22 -9.95 -2.42
C ALA A 276 -20.11 -9.98 -1.16
N ALA A 277 -19.64 -10.62 -0.09
CA ALA A 277 -20.36 -10.65 1.19
C ALA A 277 -20.47 -9.25 1.82
N GLN A 278 -19.39 -8.45 1.81
CA GLN A 278 -19.43 -7.08 2.31
C GLN A 278 -20.39 -6.21 1.50
N ALA A 279 -20.34 -6.29 0.17
CA ALA A 279 -21.23 -5.54 -0.71
C ALA A 279 -22.70 -5.87 -0.47
N ALA A 280 -23.04 -7.14 -0.18
CA ALA A 280 -24.40 -7.56 0.15
C ALA A 280 -24.89 -6.98 1.49
N GLU A 281 -23.99 -6.75 2.45
CA GLU A 281 -24.32 -6.18 3.76
C GLU A 281 -24.29 -4.64 3.79
N GLU A 282 -23.71 -3.96 2.80
CA GLU A 282 -23.54 -2.50 2.78
C GLU A 282 -24.86 -1.73 2.98
N PRO A 283 -26.02 -2.11 2.39
CA PRO A 283 -27.29 -1.41 2.65
C PRO A 283 -27.73 -1.52 4.10
N ARG A 284 -27.46 -2.65 4.77
CA ARG A 284 -27.75 -2.86 6.19
C ARG A 284 -26.82 -2.05 7.09
N LEU A 285 -25.54 -2.00 6.72
CA LEU A 285 -24.54 -1.18 7.40
C LEU A 285 -24.93 0.29 7.37
N GLU A 286 -25.28 0.81 6.19
CA GLU A 286 -25.69 2.20 6.03
C GLU A 286 -26.95 2.53 6.85
N ALA A 287 -27.97 1.68 6.78
CA ALA A 287 -29.19 1.85 7.60
C ALA A 287 -28.87 1.86 9.09
N ARG A 288 -27.94 0.99 9.54
CA ARG A 288 -27.50 0.94 10.93
C ARG A 288 -26.69 2.18 11.32
N PHE A 289 -25.81 2.65 10.42
CA PHE A 289 -25.06 3.89 10.63
C PHE A 289 -26.01 5.07 10.82
N GLN A 290 -26.97 5.28 9.92
CA GLN A 290 -27.96 6.35 10.02
C GLN A 290 -28.76 6.26 11.34
N GLN A 291 -29.13 5.04 11.77
CA GLN A 291 -29.84 4.84 13.04
C GLN A 291 -29.01 5.28 14.26
N VAL A 292 -27.72 4.88 14.34
CA VAL A 292 -26.88 5.16 15.53
C VAL A 292 -26.35 6.59 15.57
N THR A 293 -26.36 7.28 14.42
CA THR A 293 -25.88 8.67 14.29
C THR A 293 -26.98 9.70 14.20
N ALA A 294 -28.26 9.28 14.17
CA ALA A 294 -29.42 10.17 14.06
C ALA A 294 -29.36 11.31 15.09
N GLY A 295 -29.48 12.54 14.61
CA GLY A 295 -29.49 13.76 15.44
C GLY A 295 -28.13 14.16 16.06
N LYS A 296 -27.04 13.45 15.72
CA LYS A 296 -25.69 13.76 16.20
C LYS A 296 -24.93 14.57 15.16
N LYS A 297 -24.15 15.56 15.62
CA LYS A 297 -23.09 16.18 14.83
C LYS A 297 -21.79 15.42 15.15
N LEU A 298 -21.34 14.62 14.22
CA LEU A 298 -20.14 13.81 14.39
C LEU A 298 -18.95 14.48 13.72
N SER A 299 -17.79 14.41 14.36
CA SER A 299 -16.50 14.64 13.74
C SER A 299 -16.18 13.51 12.75
N GLU A 300 -15.23 13.73 11.84
CA GLU A 300 -14.77 12.73 10.91
C GLU A 300 -14.26 11.46 11.60
N ALA A 301 -13.49 11.62 12.69
CA ALA A 301 -13.00 10.51 13.49
C ALA A 301 -14.13 9.67 14.11
N GLU A 302 -15.23 10.32 14.55
CA GLU A 302 -16.40 9.62 15.09
C GLU A 302 -17.21 8.91 14.00
N ILE A 303 -17.32 9.50 12.81
CA ILE A 303 -17.91 8.87 11.63
C ILE A 303 -17.15 7.60 11.28
N ASP A 304 -15.84 7.73 11.07
CA ASP A 304 -14.97 6.60 10.73
C ASP A 304 -14.99 5.52 11.80
N GLY A 305 -14.79 5.88 13.07
CA GLY A 305 -14.83 4.94 14.19
C GLY A 305 -16.18 4.21 14.30
N THR A 306 -17.29 4.89 13.95
CA THR A 306 -18.61 4.26 13.92
C THR A 306 -18.72 3.25 12.78
N TYR A 307 -18.28 3.59 11.56
CA TYR A 307 -18.25 2.64 10.43
C TYR A 307 -17.35 1.45 10.72
N GLN A 308 -16.15 1.67 11.28
CA GLN A 308 -15.23 0.59 11.63
C GLN A 308 -15.86 -0.39 12.61
N ARG A 309 -16.48 0.10 13.69
CA ARG A 309 -17.17 -0.72 14.68
C ARG A 309 -18.31 -1.52 14.06
N LEU A 310 -19.17 -0.88 13.26
CA LEU A 310 -20.30 -1.54 12.61
C LEU A 310 -19.84 -2.61 11.60
N ARG A 311 -18.74 -2.38 10.88
CA ARG A 311 -18.14 -3.39 9.99
C ARG A 311 -17.61 -4.59 10.75
N LEU A 312 -16.98 -4.40 11.90
CA LEU A 312 -16.54 -5.51 12.77
C LEU A 312 -17.72 -6.35 13.30
N GLU A 313 -18.89 -5.71 13.55
CA GLU A 313 -20.10 -6.42 13.97
C GLU A 313 -20.67 -7.36 12.88
N MET A 314 -20.33 -7.16 11.59
CA MET A 314 -20.83 -7.97 10.47
C MET A 314 -20.31 -9.42 10.49
N LYS A 315 -19.21 -9.71 11.18
CA LYS A 315 -18.62 -11.06 11.34
C LYS A 315 -18.44 -11.83 10.01
N LEU A 316 -18.00 -11.14 8.97
CA LEU A 316 -17.73 -11.76 7.67
C LEU A 316 -16.52 -12.71 7.76
N THR A 317 -16.53 -13.76 6.94
CA THR A 317 -15.37 -14.66 6.80
C THR A 317 -14.23 -13.89 6.17
N ARG A 318 -13.16 -13.69 6.90
CA ARG A 318 -11.98 -12.91 6.49
C ARG A 318 -11.25 -13.56 5.29
N ALA A 319 -10.49 -12.77 4.57
CA ALA A 319 -9.44 -13.27 3.69
C ALA A 319 -8.39 -14.01 4.53
N THR A 320 -7.60 -14.84 3.89
CA THR A 320 -6.53 -15.63 4.53
C THR A 320 -5.15 -15.16 4.06
N LEU A 321 -4.10 -15.56 4.78
CA LEU A 321 -2.72 -15.41 4.32
C LEU A 321 -2.51 -16.00 2.92
N SER A 322 -3.19 -17.13 2.60
CA SER A 322 -3.13 -17.74 1.27
C SER A 322 -3.65 -16.79 0.19
N ASP A 323 -4.77 -16.09 0.45
CA ASP A 323 -5.31 -15.13 -0.51
C ASP A 323 -4.29 -14.01 -0.80
N ALA A 324 -3.58 -13.51 0.23
CA ALA A 324 -2.53 -12.51 0.03
C ALA A 324 -1.36 -13.05 -0.83
N VAL A 325 -0.94 -14.30 -0.59
CA VAL A 325 0.12 -14.95 -1.38
C VAL A 325 -0.35 -15.22 -2.81
N ASP A 326 -1.62 -15.57 -3.03
CA ASP A 326 -2.18 -15.76 -4.38
C ASP A 326 -2.09 -14.46 -5.21
N HIS A 327 -2.31 -13.29 -4.59
CA HIS A 327 -2.08 -12.00 -5.26
C HIS A 327 -0.60 -11.76 -5.59
N ILE A 328 0.32 -12.11 -4.69
CA ILE A 328 1.77 -12.06 -4.95
C ILE A 328 2.14 -12.98 -6.11
N ASP A 329 1.63 -14.22 -6.14
CA ASP A 329 1.86 -15.18 -7.21
C ASP A 329 1.34 -14.66 -8.56
N HIS A 330 0.13 -14.05 -8.57
CA HIS A 330 -0.47 -13.51 -9.77
C HIS A 330 0.35 -12.34 -10.34
N VAL A 331 0.73 -11.37 -9.50
CA VAL A 331 1.57 -10.24 -9.93
C VAL A 331 2.92 -10.74 -10.45
N ARG A 332 3.56 -11.68 -9.74
CA ARG A 332 4.81 -12.32 -10.21
C ARG A 332 4.64 -12.97 -11.58
N LYS A 333 3.54 -13.68 -11.78
CA LYS A 333 3.23 -14.37 -13.05
C LYS A 333 3.02 -13.41 -14.22
N VAL A 334 2.29 -12.31 -13.98
CA VAL A 334 1.86 -11.35 -15.01
C VAL A 334 2.95 -10.31 -15.31
N ALA A 335 3.56 -9.78 -14.27
CA ALA A 335 4.45 -8.62 -14.32
C ALA A 335 5.91 -8.94 -13.97
N GLY A 336 6.19 -10.14 -13.49
CA GLY A 336 7.52 -10.57 -13.07
C GLY A 336 7.82 -10.25 -11.60
N ILE A 337 8.85 -10.94 -11.07
CA ILE A 337 9.25 -10.82 -9.66
C ILE A 337 9.70 -9.41 -9.27
N ASP A 338 10.24 -8.64 -10.21
CA ASP A 338 10.74 -7.29 -9.98
C ASP A 338 9.63 -6.24 -9.84
N ALA A 339 8.37 -6.61 -10.13
CA ALA A 339 7.21 -5.73 -9.99
C ALA A 339 6.42 -5.94 -8.69
N VAL A 340 6.84 -6.83 -7.80
CA VAL A 340 6.10 -7.21 -6.58
C VAL A 340 6.72 -6.59 -5.34
N GLY A 341 5.87 -6.09 -4.44
CA GLY A 341 6.26 -5.63 -3.10
C GLY A 341 5.11 -5.74 -2.09
N ILE A 342 5.27 -5.14 -0.93
CA ILE A 342 4.31 -5.19 0.18
C ILE A 342 3.95 -3.79 0.65
N GLY A 343 2.64 -3.50 0.69
CA GLY A 343 2.07 -2.28 1.25
C GLY A 343 0.84 -2.64 2.07
N SER A 344 1.02 -2.86 3.36
CA SER A 344 0.05 -3.58 4.20
C SER A 344 -1.29 -2.87 4.35
N ASP A 345 -1.26 -1.55 4.40
CA ASP A 345 -2.42 -0.72 4.74
C ASP A 345 -2.90 -0.96 6.21
N PHE A 346 -1.97 -1.38 7.07
CA PHE A 346 -2.26 -1.54 8.49
C PHE A 346 -2.64 -0.21 9.12
N ASN A 347 -3.67 -0.22 9.95
CA ASN A 347 -4.35 0.90 10.57
C ASN A 347 -5.28 1.70 9.62
N GLY A 348 -5.19 1.55 8.29
CA GLY A 348 -6.11 2.11 7.30
C GLY A 348 -7.28 1.18 6.98
N VAL A 349 -7.21 -0.10 7.36
CA VAL A 349 -8.23 -1.11 7.03
C VAL A 349 -8.91 -1.70 8.27
N THR A 350 -10.15 -2.17 8.09
CA THR A 350 -10.95 -2.80 9.15
C THR A 350 -10.84 -4.32 9.17
N CYS A 351 -10.35 -4.93 8.09
CA CYS A 351 -10.16 -6.36 7.97
C CYS A 351 -8.83 -6.68 7.30
N THR A 352 -7.99 -7.41 8.03
CA THR A 352 -6.72 -7.97 7.53
C THR A 352 -6.85 -9.49 7.38
N PRO A 353 -6.04 -10.17 6.55
CA PRO A 353 -6.12 -11.62 6.38
C PRO A 353 -5.84 -12.37 7.67
N GLU A 354 -6.52 -13.50 7.88
CA GLU A 354 -6.14 -14.43 8.94
C GLU A 354 -4.69 -14.87 8.77
N GLY A 355 -3.89 -14.73 9.84
CA GLY A 355 -2.45 -14.98 9.82
C GLY A 355 -1.59 -13.77 9.49
N LEU A 356 -2.20 -12.63 9.06
CA LEU A 356 -1.58 -11.31 8.92
C LEU A 356 -2.37 -10.26 9.73
N ASP A 357 -2.69 -10.56 10.97
CA ASP A 357 -3.57 -9.76 11.81
C ASP A 357 -2.99 -8.40 12.19
N ASP A 358 -1.68 -8.29 12.25
CA ASP A 358 -0.94 -7.07 12.59
C ASP A 358 0.52 -7.15 12.09
N VAL A 359 1.28 -6.07 12.27
CA VAL A 359 2.69 -5.98 11.80
C VAL A 359 3.60 -7.06 12.40
N SER A 360 3.28 -7.71 13.51
CA SER A 360 4.09 -8.80 14.07
C SER A 360 4.01 -10.10 13.28
N LYS A 361 3.05 -10.21 12.37
CA LYS A 361 2.75 -11.44 11.62
C LYS A 361 3.50 -11.58 10.29
N PHE A 362 4.33 -10.64 9.90
CA PHE A 362 5.13 -10.76 8.68
C PHE A 362 6.00 -12.03 8.57
N PRO A 363 6.52 -12.63 9.67
CA PRO A 363 7.17 -13.94 9.57
C PRO A 363 6.28 -15.05 9.00
N ASN A 364 4.95 -14.98 9.21
CA ASN A 364 4.00 -15.91 8.60
C ASN A 364 3.98 -15.78 7.07
N LEU A 365 4.06 -14.55 6.54
CA LEU A 365 4.17 -14.32 5.11
C LEU A 365 5.46 -14.89 4.54
N THR A 366 6.59 -14.75 5.26
CA THR A 366 7.87 -15.36 4.86
C THR A 366 7.74 -16.88 4.77
N ARG A 367 7.11 -17.52 5.75
CA ARG A 367 6.84 -18.96 5.74
C ARG A 367 6.03 -19.34 4.51
N ALA A 368 4.89 -18.68 4.29
CA ALA A 368 3.99 -18.98 3.18
C ALA A 368 4.67 -18.81 1.81
N LEU A 369 5.50 -17.79 1.64
CA LEU A 369 6.29 -17.60 0.42
C LEU A 369 7.31 -18.74 0.21
N LEU A 370 8.04 -19.14 1.26
CA LEU A 370 8.97 -20.26 1.19
C LEU A 370 8.26 -21.57 0.86
N GLU A 371 7.10 -21.84 1.45
CA GLU A 371 6.26 -23.02 1.18
C GLU A 371 5.73 -23.04 -0.27
N ARG A 372 5.47 -21.85 -0.86
CA ARG A 372 5.13 -21.66 -2.28
C ARG A 372 6.35 -21.76 -3.23
N GLY A 373 7.55 -22.02 -2.69
CA GLY A 373 8.78 -22.21 -3.48
C GLY A 373 9.49 -20.92 -3.87
N TYR A 374 9.17 -19.78 -3.24
CA TYR A 374 9.97 -18.57 -3.39
C TYR A 374 11.36 -18.77 -2.79
N THR A 375 12.38 -18.32 -3.51
CA THR A 375 13.76 -18.33 -3.01
C THR A 375 14.00 -17.17 -2.04
N GLU A 376 15.05 -17.25 -1.25
CA GLU A 376 15.51 -16.12 -0.42
C GLU A 376 15.75 -14.85 -1.28
N ALA A 377 16.26 -15.01 -2.49
CA ALA A 377 16.48 -13.91 -3.42
C ALA A 377 15.16 -13.26 -3.86
N ASP A 378 14.13 -14.06 -4.14
CA ASP A 378 12.79 -13.56 -4.48
C ASP A 378 12.18 -12.78 -3.31
N ILE A 379 12.26 -13.33 -2.09
CA ILE A 379 11.74 -12.70 -0.88
C ILE A 379 12.46 -11.37 -0.59
N LYS A 380 13.78 -11.30 -0.79
CA LYS A 380 14.54 -10.04 -0.68
C LYS A 380 14.08 -9.00 -1.69
N LYS A 381 13.70 -9.39 -2.91
CA LYS A 381 13.12 -8.47 -3.90
C LYS A 381 11.77 -7.94 -3.43
N ILE A 382 10.85 -8.85 -3.05
CA ILE A 382 9.48 -8.52 -2.63
C ILE A 382 9.50 -7.60 -1.39
N TYR A 383 10.33 -7.88 -0.39
CA TYR A 383 10.29 -7.20 0.90
C TYR A 383 10.90 -5.78 0.89
N GLY A 384 11.75 -5.46 -0.06
CA GLY A 384 12.29 -4.10 -0.12
C GLY A 384 13.16 -3.83 -1.35
N GLY A 385 13.79 -4.88 -1.92
CA GLY A 385 14.71 -4.72 -3.05
C GLY A 385 14.09 -4.02 -4.25
N ASN A 386 12.84 -4.35 -4.59
CA ASN A 386 12.12 -3.75 -5.72
C ASN A 386 11.75 -2.29 -5.43
N LEU A 387 11.28 -1.98 -4.23
CA LEU A 387 11.02 -0.60 -3.82
C LEU A 387 12.29 0.26 -3.86
N LEU A 388 13.40 -0.24 -3.27
CA LEU A 388 14.66 0.49 -3.27
C LEU A 388 15.21 0.72 -4.68
N ARG A 389 15.00 -0.22 -5.60
CA ARG A 389 15.33 -0.04 -7.02
C ARG A 389 14.52 1.10 -7.64
N VAL A 390 13.21 1.15 -7.37
CA VAL A 390 12.34 2.24 -7.85
C VAL A 390 12.76 3.59 -7.25
N MET A 391 12.97 3.65 -5.93
CA MET A 391 13.41 4.89 -5.27
C MET A 391 14.72 5.42 -5.87
N ARG A 392 15.74 4.55 -6.08
CA ARG A 392 17.00 4.95 -6.73
C ARG A 392 16.77 5.50 -8.14
N ALA A 393 15.89 4.86 -8.92
CA ALA A 393 15.59 5.31 -10.28
C ALA A 393 14.90 6.68 -10.27
N VAL A 394 14.00 6.91 -9.32
CA VAL A 394 13.31 8.21 -9.13
C VAL A 394 14.30 9.29 -8.65
N GLU A 395 15.17 8.98 -7.68
CA GLU A 395 16.24 9.87 -7.22
C GLU A 395 17.20 10.26 -8.37
N MET A 396 17.58 9.30 -9.21
CA MET A 396 18.46 9.55 -10.38
C MET A 396 17.77 10.33 -11.50
N ALA A 397 16.45 10.29 -11.59
CA ALA A 397 15.67 11.05 -12.57
C ALA A 397 15.42 12.50 -12.12
N ALA A 398 15.65 12.82 -10.84
CA ALA A 398 15.41 14.15 -10.28
C ALA A 398 16.28 15.23 -10.97
N GLY A 399 15.67 16.38 -11.24
CA GLY A 399 16.37 17.54 -11.83
C GLY A 399 16.71 17.39 -13.33
N LYS A 400 16.19 16.35 -14.01
CA LYS A 400 16.38 16.16 -15.45
C LYS A 400 15.26 16.79 -16.27
#